data_e6dfdd54ac4456a480dada39e2f574c5
#
_entry.id   e6dfdd54ac4456a480dada39e2f574c5
#
_cell.length_a   1.000
_cell.length_b   1.000
_cell.length_c   1.000
_cell.angle_alpha   90.00
_cell.angle_beta   90.00
_cell.angle_gamma   90.00
#
_symmetry.space_group_name_H-M   'P 1'
#
loop_
_entity.id
_entity.type
_entity.pdbx_description
1 polymer ?
#
loop_
_entity_poly.entity_id
_entity_poly.type
_entity_poly.pdbx_seq_one_letter_code
_entity_poly.pdbx_strand_id
1 'polypeptide(L)'
;MWLDARRTSPYQFRQFWMQLSDIDIEKMLPQFSLRSMDEINEILTEQRARPESRVAQRTLARELTELLHGEESAVAAEQAADVLFGANPVSASPAALHLIATEVSGSAMGKAALGDAVSVLVLTGLATSNTEARRLLTQRSVRANGEQIDEHTKLDKIPLLHSRWLLLRKGKTAYHLIDFQG
;
A
#
# COMPACT_ATOMS: atom_id res chain seq x y z
N MET A 1 12.95 0.25 -15.43
CA MET A 1 12.18 1.24 -14.66
C MET A 1 12.21 2.57 -15.38
N TRP A 2 11.08 3.25 -15.47
CA TRP A 2 10.98 4.56 -16.12
C TRP A 2 10.95 5.65 -15.05
N LEU A 3 11.49 6.84 -15.37
CA LEU A 3 11.44 8.00 -14.46
C LEU A 3 10.11 8.77 -14.57
N ASP A 4 9.37 8.58 -15.66
CA ASP A 4 8.06 9.21 -15.87
C ASP A 4 7.00 8.52 -15.00
N ALA A 5 6.34 9.27 -14.11
CA ALA A 5 5.31 8.78 -13.19
C ALA A 5 4.10 8.14 -13.89
N ARG A 6 3.85 8.45 -15.17
CA ARG A 6 2.79 7.82 -15.97
C ARG A 6 3.14 6.39 -16.39
N ARG A 7 4.42 6.01 -16.34
CA ARG A 7 4.92 4.68 -16.75
C ARG A 7 5.36 3.83 -15.55
N THR A 8 5.90 4.46 -14.52
CA THR A 8 6.29 3.83 -13.25
C THR A 8 5.78 4.73 -12.15
N SER A 9 4.78 4.27 -11.39
CA SER A 9 4.22 5.08 -10.31
C SER A 9 5.28 5.41 -9.26
N PRO A 10 5.14 6.51 -8.48
CA PRO A 10 6.04 6.80 -7.35
C PRO A 10 6.14 5.62 -6.36
N TYR A 11 5.05 4.84 -6.18
CA TYR A 11 5.06 3.63 -5.39
C TYR A 11 6.00 2.56 -5.98
N GLN A 12 5.85 2.23 -7.27
CA GLN A 12 6.69 1.25 -7.96
C GLN A 12 8.16 1.70 -8.00
N PHE A 13 8.40 2.99 -8.22
CA PHE A 13 9.74 3.57 -8.17
C PHE A 13 10.38 3.38 -6.80
N ARG A 14 9.65 3.71 -5.73
CA ARG A 14 10.12 3.48 -4.35
C ARG A 14 10.38 2.00 -4.08
N GLN A 15 9.47 1.10 -4.50
CA GLN A 15 9.60 -0.34 -4.27
C GLN A 15 10.84 -0.93 -4.94
N PHE A 16 11.24 -0.44 -6.10
CA PHE A 16 12.49 -0.85 -6.74
C PHE A 16 13.71 -0.64 -5.82
N TRP A 17 13.84 0.53 -5.22
CA TRP A 17 14.94 0.83 -4.29
C TRP A 17 14.83 0.06 -2.98
N MET A 18 13.60 -0.18 -2.52
CA MET A 18 13.35 -1.03 -1.37
C MET A 18 13.72 -2.50 -1.57
N GLN A 19 13.76 -3.00 -2.81
CA GLN A 19 14.09 -4.39 -3.13
C GLN A 19 15.59 -4.67 -3.29
N LEU A 20 16.44 -3.65 -3.22
CA LEU A 20 17.88 -3.83 -3.29
C LEU A 20 18.38 -4.77 -2.18
N SER A 21 19.31 -5.67 -2.54
CA SER A 21 20.00 -6.50 -1.56
C SER A 21 20.89 -5.67 -0.64
N ASP A 22 21.29 -6.24 0.51
CA ASP A 22 22.19 -5.55 1.43
C ASP A 22 23.57 -5.30 0.79
N ILE A 23 23.99 -6.18 -0.12
CA ILE A 23 25.25 -6.00 -0.89
C ILE A 23 25.12 -4.85 -1.89
N ASP A 24 23.98 -4.73 -2.57
CA ASP A 24 23.78 -3.70 -3.58
C ASP A 24 23.56 -2.34 -2.94
N ILE A 25 22.83 -2.24 -1.83
CA ILE A 25 22.59 -0.96 -1.17
C ILE A 25 23.88 -0.33 -0.64
N GLU A 26 24.84 -1.14 -0.18
CA GLU A 26 26.16 -0.63 0.24
C GLU A 26 26.91 0.10 -0.89
N LYS A 27 26.66 -0.30 -2.14
CA LYS A 27 27.26 0.33 -3.33
C LYS A 27 26.39 1.48 -3.84
N MET A 28 25.08 1.30 -3.84
CA MET A 28 24.16 2.26 -4.45
C MET A 28 23.93 3.50 -3.59
N LEU A 29 23.90 3.37 -2.25
CA LEU A 29 23.71 4.51 -1.37
C LEU A 29 24.77 5.59 -1.56
N PRO A 30 26.08 5.30 -1.57
CA PRO A 30 27.12 6.32 -1.85
C PRO A 30 27.07 6.93 -3.26
N GLN A 31 26.50 6.20 -4.23
CA GLN A 31 26.47 6.65 -5.62
C GLN A 31 25.28 7.56 -5.93
N PHE A 32 24.15 7.35 -5.25
CA PHE A 32 22.89 8.00 -5.59
C PHE A 32 22.34 8.93 -4.50
N SER A 33 22.80 8.82 -3.25
CA SER A 33 22.40 9.73 -2.18
C SER A 33 23.11 11.09 -2.32
N LEU A 34 22.41 12.16 -1.94
CA LEU A 34 22.94 13.50 -1.86
C LEU A 34 23.51 13.84 -0.48
N ARG A 35 23.55 12.86 0.44
CA ARG A 35 24.10 13.02 1.80
C ARG A 35 25.61 13.05 1.79
N SER A 36 26.17 13.60 2.88
CA SER A 36 27.61 13.53 3.12
C SER A 36 28.09 12.08 3.31
N MET A 37 29.37 11.82 3.04
CA MET A 37 29.95 10.49 3.25
C MET A 37 29.91 10.05 4.72
N ASP A 38 29.95 10.99 5.66
CA ASP A 38 29.82 10.68 7.10
C ASP A 38 28.43 10.16 7.43
N GLU A 39 27.35 10.84 6.98
CA GLU A 39 25.97 10.38 7.15
C GLU A 39 25.72 9.03 6.47
N ILE A 40 26.27 8.82 5.26
CA ILE A 40 26.20 7.55 4.54
C ILE A 40 26.84 6.42 5.35
N ASN A 41 28.02 6.67 5.92
CA ASN A 41 28.74 5.68 6.74
C ASN A 41 27.97 5.34 8.03
N GLU A 42 27.31 6.32 8.66
CA GLU A 42 26.42 6.09 9.81
C GLU A 42 25.24 5.19 9.44
N ILE A 43 24.55 5.50 8.34
CA ILE A 43 23.42 4.71 7.82
C ILE A 43 23.85 3.27 7.50
N LEU A 44 24.99 3.09 6.83
CA LEU A 44 25.50 1.75 6.49
C LEU A 44 25.93 0.97 7.75
N THR A 45 26.46 1.67 8.76
CA THR A 45 26.80 1.04 10.04
C THR A 45 25.53 0.56 10.76
N GLU A 46 24.48 1.37 10.78
CA GLU A 46 23.19 0.96 11.34
C GLU A 46 22.58 -0.20 10.55
N GLN A 47 22.63 -0.16 9.21
CA GLN A 47 22.15 -1.24 8.35
C GLN A 47 22.83 -2.57 8.65
N ARG A 48 24.16 -2.57 8.83
CA ARG A 48 24.91 -3.79 9.18
C ARG A 48 24.59 -4.33 10.55
N ALA A 49 24.31 -3.43 11.51
CA ALA A 49 23.93 -3.82 12.87
C ALA A 49 22.53 -4.41 12.94
N ARG A 50 21.61 -3.93 12.10
CA ARG A 50 20.20 -4.34 12.06
C ARG A 50 19.67 -4.44 10.63
N PRO A 51 20.07 -5.47 9.85
CA PRO A 51 19.70 -5.60 8.43
C PRO A 51 18.18 -5.61 8.20
N GLU A 52 17.43 -6.20 9.13
CA GLU A 52 15.97 -6.28 9.07
C GLU A 52 15.28 -4.91 9.10
N SER A 53 15.93 -3.87 9.62
CA SER A 53 15.38 -2.50 9.64
C SER A 53 15.33 -1.88 8.24
N ARG A 54 16.21 -2.34 7.33
CA ARG A 54 16.34 -1.84 5.96
C ARG A 54 16.51 -0.31 5.89
N VAL A 55 17.21 0.26 6.87
CA VAL A 55 17.37 1.73 6.99
C VAL A 55 18.02 2.34 5.77
N ALA A 56 19.05 1.70 5.21
CA ALA A 56 19.74 2.19 4.02
C ALA A 56 18.84 2.20 2.78
N GLN A 57 18.06 1.10 2.56
CA GLN A 57 17.10 1.03 1.47
C GLN A 57 15.98 2.08 1.64
N ARG A 58 15.44 2.23 2.85
CA ARG A 58 14.41 3.24 3.15
C ARG A 58 14.90 4.65 2.89
N THR A 59 16.11 4.98 3.33
CA THR A 59 16.72 6.30 3.13
C THR A 59 16.87 6.60 1.65
N LEU A 60 17.50 5.69 0.90
CA LEU A 60 17.72 5.90 -0.54
C LEU A 60 16.41 5.97 -1.32
N ALA A 61 15.48 5.04 -1.02
CA ALA A 61 14.16 5.02 -1.66
C ALA A 61 13.39 6.32 -1.42
N ARG A 62 13.43 6.85 -0.18
CA ARG A 62 12.79 8.12 0.16
C ARG A 62 13.43 9.28 -0.60
N GLU A 63 14.75 9.46 -0.50
CA GLU A 63 15.47 10.53 -1.16
C GLU A 63 15.22 10.58 -2.67
N LEU A 64 15.38 9.44 -3.35
CA LEU A 64 15.23 9.40 -4.79
C LEU A 64 13.79 9.57 -5.25
N THR A 65 12.81 9.08 -4.48
CA THR A 65 11.40 9.32 -4.79
C THR A 65 11.05 10.79 -4.61
N GLU A 66 11.56 11.42 -3.56
CA GLU A 66 11.37 12.85 -3.30
C GLU A 66 12.04 13.71 -4.36
N LEU A 67 13.28 13.40 -4.72
CA LEU A 67 14.03 14.12 -5.76
C LEU A 67 13.32 14.08 -7.11
N LEU A 68 12.76 12.94 -7.48
CA LEU A 68 12.16 12.75 -8.80
C LEU A 68 10.69 13.16 -8.89
N HIS A 69 9.90 12.88 -7.84
CA HIS A 69 8.44 13.00 -7.84
C HIS A 69 7.91 14.03 -6.83
N GLY A 70 8.80 14.65 -6.04
CA GLY A 70 8.45 15.61 -4.99
C GLY A 70 8.09 14.96 -3.66
N GLU A 71 8.14 15.76 -2.59
CA GLU A 71 7.93 15.32 -1.21
C GLU A 71 6.55 14.69 -0.99
N GLU A 72 5.48 15.31 -1.51
CA GLU A 72 4.12 14.80 -1.36
C GLU A 72 3.98 13.39 -1.95
N SER A 73 4.55 13.15 -3.13
CA SER A 73 4.53 11.85 -3.79
C SER A 73 5.36 10.80 -3.03
N ALA A 74 6.49 11.20 -2.45
CA ALA A 74 7.33 10.32 -1.64
C ALA A 74 6.60 9.88 -0.37
N VAL A 75 5.97 10.81 0.34
CA VAL A 75 5.13 10.51 1.53
C VAL A 75 3.96 9.62 1.16
N ALA A 76 3.25 9.93 0.06
CA ALA A 76 2.14 9.12 -0.40
C ALA A 76 2.57 7.68 -0.76
N ALA A 77 3.73 7.52 -1.40
CA ALA A 77 4.29 6.20 -1.73
C ALA A 77 4.69 5.40 -0.50
N GLU A 78 5.20 6.03 0.55
CA GLU A 78 5.46 5.39 1.84
C GLU A 78 4.18 4.92 2.51
N GLN A 79 3.19 5.79 2.64
CA GLN A 79 1.90 5.46 3.24
C GLN A 79 1.20 4.33 2.47
N ALA A 80 1.24 4.38 1.12
CA ALA A 80 0.68 3.33 0.29
C ALA A 80 1.38 1.98 0.55
N ALA A 81 2.71 1.98 0.67
CA ALA A 81 3.46 0.78 1.00
C ALA A 81 3.08 0.25 2.38
N ASP A 82 3.04 1.10 3.40
CA ASP A 82 2.68 0.68 4.76
C ASP A 82 1.29 0.03 4.80
N VAL A 83 0.30 0.61 4.12
CA VAL A 83 -1.06 0.04 4.01
C VAL A 83 -1.02 -1.33 3.32
N LEU A 84 -0.33 -1.45 2.18
CA LEU A 84 -0.23 -2.70 1.44
C LEU A 84 0.61 -3.77 2.17
N PHE A 85 1.43 -3.39 3.14
CA PHE A 85 2.10 -4.29 4.07
C PHE A 85 1.32 -4.51 5.38
N GLY A 86 0.12 -3.95 5.49
CA GLY A 86 -0.84 -4.31 6.54
C GLY A 86 -1.10 -3.26 7.61
N ALA A 87 -0.54 -2.05 7.46
CA ALA A 87 -0.90 -0.93 8.33
C ALA A 87 -2.37 -0.53 8.15
N ASN A 88 -2.91 0.17 9.14
CA ASN A 88 -4.30 0.65 9.09
C ASN A 88 -4.42 1.78 8.04
N PRO A 89 -5.31 1.66 7.05
CA PRO A 89 -5.46 2.66 5.99
C PRO A 89 -6.14 3.97 6.42
N VAL A 90 -6.69 4.04 7.63
CA VAL A 90 -7.43 5.22 8.13
C VAL A 90 -6.56 6.49 8.16
N SER A 91 -5.26 6.34 8.43
CA SER A 91 -4.31 7.46 8.46
C SER A 91 -3.67 7.77 7.10
N ALA A 92 -3.94 6.97 6.07
CA ALA A 92 -3.37 7.19 4.75
C ALA A 92 -3.98 8.45 4.09
N SER A 93 -3.15 9.24 3.42
CA SER A 93 -3.60 10.42 2.69
C SER A 93 -4.43 10.05 1.45
N PRO A 94 -5.24 10.98 0.91
CA PRO A 94 -5.92 10.76 -0.36
C PRO A 94 -4.96 10.40 -1.50
N ALA A 95 -3.78 11.01 -1.53
CA ALA A 95 -2.74 10.72 -2.51
C ALA A 95 -2.22 9.27 -2.39
N ALA A 96 -2.03 8.77 -1.15
CA ALA A 96 -1.66 7.38 -0.91
C ALA A 96 -2.74 6.39 -1.37
N LEU A 97 -4.02 6.68 -1.07
CA LEU A 97 -5.13 5.84 -1.52
C LEU A 97 -5.27 5.86 -3.05
N HIS A 98 -4.98 6.98 -3.70
CA HIS A 98 -4.95 7.06 -5.15
C HIS A 98 -3.82 6.20 -5.75
N LEU A 99 -2.63 6.20 -5.14
CA LEU A 99 -1.55 5.29 -5.53
C LEU A 99 -1.95 3.82 -5.31
N ILE A 100 -2.58 3.48 -4.17
CA ILE A 100 -3.09 2.12 -3.93
C ILE A 100 -4.07 1.72 -5.03
N ALA A 101 -4.96 2.63 -5.48
CA ALA A 101 -5.91 2.36 -6.55
C ALA A 101 -5.25 1.97 -7.88
N THR A 102 -4.02 2.42 -8.14
CA THR A 102 -3.26 2.04 -9.33
C THR A 102 -2.51 0.72 -9.20
N GLU A 103 -2.28 0.25 -7.97
CA GLU A 103 -1.45 -0.93 -7.70
C GLU A 103 -2.27 -2.19 -7.37
N VAL A 104 -3.52 -2.03 -6.93
CA VAL A 104 -4.39 -3.15 -6.58
C VAL A 104 -5.60 -3.23 -7.51
N SER A 105 -6.30 -4.35 -7.48
CA SER A 105 -7.58 -4.46 -8.17
C SER A 105 -8.55 -3.41 -7.63
N GLY A 106 -9.26 -2.74 -8.51
CA GLY A 106 -10.21 -1.71 -8.12
C GLY A 106 -11.50 -1.76 -8.94
N SER A 107 -12.56 -1.21 -8.37
CA SER A 107 -13.84 -1.02 -9.06
C SER A 107 -14.49 0.29 -8.64
N ALA A 108 -15.17 0.94 -9.58
CA ALA A 108 -16.06 2.04 -9.26
C ALA A 108 -17.46 1.48 -8.97
N MET A 109 -18.07 1.89 -7.85
CA MET A 109 -19.42 1.46 -7.46
C MET A 109 -20.21 2.64 -6.92
N GLY A 110 -21.55 2.60 -7.14
CA GLY A 110 -22.45 3.46 -6.39
C GLY A 110 -22.68 2.90 -4.97
N LYS A 111 -22.92 3.76 -3.98
CA LYS A 111 -23.19 3.32 -2.59
C LYS A 111 -24.36 2.33 -2.48
N ALA A 112 -25.34 2.41 -3.37
CA ALA A 112 -26.47 1.48 -3.42
C ALA A 112 -26.06 0.04 -3.77
N ALA A 113 -24.88 -0.16 -4.37
CA ALA A 113 -24.36 -1.50 -4.68
C ALA A 113 -23.59 -2.13 -3.50
N LEU A 114 -23.36 -1.40 -2.41
CA LEU A 114 -22.84 -1.94 -1.15
C LEU A 114 -23.96 -2.74 -0.45
N GLY A 115 -24.11 -3.97 -0.88
CA GLY A 115 -24.99 -4.93 -0.21
C GLY A 115 -24.35 -5.58 1.02
N ASP A 116 -24.67 -6.86 1.21
CA ASP A 116 -24.01 -7.66 2.23
C ASP A 116 -22.55 -7.97 1.85
N ALA A 117 -21.73 -8.27 2.86
CA ALA A 117 -20.32 -8.55 2.68
C ALA A 117 -20.05 -9.74 1.74
N VAL A 118 -20.90 -10.75 1.73
CA VAL A 118 -20.76 -11.95 0.88
C VAL A 118 -20.84 -11.57 -0.59
N SER A 119 -21.88 -10.82 -0.98
CA SER A 119 -22.11 -10.39 -2.37
C SER A 119 -20.97 -9.48 -2.86
N VAL A 120 -20.51 -8.55 -2.02
CA VAL A 120 -19.42 -7.62 -2.38
C VAL A 120 -18.10 -8.36 -2.56
N LEU A 121 -17.79 -9.37 -1.73
CA LEU A 121 -16.56 -10.17 -1.90
C LEU A 121 -16.55 -10.95 -3.21
N VAL A 122 -17.69 -11.44 -3.67
CA VAL A 122 -17.79 -12.12 -4.97
C VAL A 122 -17.70 -11.12 -6.11
N LEU A 123 -18.40 -9.99 -6.01
CA LEU A 123 -18.39 -8.94 -7.03
C LEU A 123 -16.99 -8.34 -7.26
N THR A 124 -16.22 -8.19 -6.18
CA THR A 124 -14.82 -7.68 -6.23
C THR A 124 -13.81 -8.73 -6.63
N GLY A 125 -14.20 -10.00 -6.79
CA GLY A 125 -13.30 -11.10 -7.10
C GLY A 125 -12.41 -11.55 -5.93
N LEU A 126 -12.61 -11.01 -4.73
CA LEU A 126 -11.93 -11.48 -3.52
C LEU A 126 -12.38 -12.87 -3.09
N ALA A 127 -13.60 -13.28 -3.50
CA ALA A 127 -14.08 -14.64 -3.39
C ALA A 127 -14.61 -15.11 -4.74
N THR A 128 -14.44 -16.40 -5.05
CA THR A 128 -14.90 -17.02 -6.31
C THR A 128 -16.36 -17.47 -6.24
N SER A 129 -16.93 -17.54 -5.03
CA SER A 129 -18.31 -17.97 -4.79
C SER A 129 -18.82 -17.47 -3.44
N ASN A 130 -20.15 -17.47 -3.28
CA ASN A 130 -20.80 -17.14 -2.00
C ASN A 130 -20.33 -18.09 -0.87
N THR A 131 -20.11 -19.35 -1.17
CA THR A 131 -19.62 -20.34 -0.20
C THR A 131 -18.22 -20.00 0.29
N GLU A 132 -17.31 -19.62 -0.63
CA GLU A 132 -15.98 -19.15 -0.26
C GLU A 132 -16.06 -17.86 0.55
N ALA A 133 -16.87 -16.90 0.11
CA ALA A 133 -17.04 -15.62 0.82
C ALA A 133 -17.49 -15.83 2.27
N ARG A 134 -18.52 -16.66 2.52
CA ARG A 134 -18.96 -16.99 3.88
C ARG A 134 -17.85 -17.65 4.70
N ARG A 135 -17.13 -18.61 4.13
CA ARG A 135 -15.99 -19.25 4.79
C ARG A 135 -14.92 -18.24 5.20
N LEU A 136 -14.57 -17.32 4.31
CA LEU A 136 -13.57 -16.27 4.58
C LEU A 136 -14.02 -15.33 5.71
N LEU A 137 -15.30 -14.95 5.73
CA LEU A 137 -15.89 -14.11 6.77
C LEU A 137 -15.96 -14.83 8.12
N THR A 138 -16.39 -16.10 8.15
CA THR A 138 -16.38 -16.95 9.37
C THR A 138 -14.96 -17.10 9.93
N GLN A 139 -13.96 -17.25 9.07
CA GLN A 139 -12.55 -17.33 9.46
C GLN A 139 -11.95 -15.97 9.85
N ARG A 140 -12.72 -14.88 9.81
CA ARG A 140 -12.26 -13.50 10.08
C ARG A 140 -11.02 -13.11 9.28
N SER A 141 -10.88 -13.63 8.07
CA SER A 141 -9.74 -13.40 7.19
C SER A 141 -9.93 -12.19 6.27
N VAL A 142 -11.04 -11.49 6.38
CA VAL A 142 -11.38 -10.30 5.59
C VAL A 142 -11.39 -9.06 6.49
N ARG A 143 -10.86 -7.97 5.94
CA ARG A 143 -10.91 -6.65 6.57
C ARG A 143 -11.50 -5.63 5.61
N ALA A 144 -12.21 -4.65 6.17
CA ALA A 144 -12.67 -3.46 5.47
C ALA A 144 -12.13 -2.23 6.20
N ASN A 145 -11.41 -1.36 5.50
CA ASN A 145 -10.72 -0.19 6.07
C ASN A 145 -9.86 -0.53 7.32
N GLY A 146 -9.21 -1.71 7.32
CA GLY A 146 -8.37 -2.18 8.42
C GLY A 146 -9.11 -2.98 9.50
N GLU A 147 -10.42 -2.85 9.63
CA GLU A 147 -11.23 -3.56 10.62
C GLU A 147 -11.68 -4.93 10.11
N GLN A 148 -11.66 -5.94 10.99
CA GLN A 148 -12.19 -7.26 10.65
C GLN A 148 -13.71 -7.21 10.44
N ILE A 149 -14.17 -7.90 9.41
CA ILE A 149 -15.58 -8.02 9.09
C ILE A 149 -16.04 -9.49 9.12
N ASP A 150 -17.33 -9.69 9.33
CA ASP A 150 -18.02 -10.98 9.34
C ASP A 150 -19.24 -10.97 8.39
N GLU A 151 -20.00 -12.07 8.37
CA GLU A 151 -21.18 -12.20 7.50
C GLU A 151 -22.36 -11.29 7.88
N HIS A 152 -22.37 -10.75 9.11
CA HIS A 152 -23.41 -9.83 9.59
C HIS A 152 -23.01 -8.36 9.37
N THR A 153 -21.77 -8.11 8.97
CA THR A 153 -21.27 -6.76 8.76
C THR A 153 -21.94 -6.12 7.55
N LYS A 154 -22.57 -4.98 7.78
CA LYS A 154 -23.17 -4.15 6.74
C LYS A 154 -22.13 -3.18 6.22
N LEU A 155 -21.65 -3.36 4.99
CA LEU A 155 -20.59 -2.55 4.40
C LEU A 155 -21.03 -1.10 4.16
N ASP A 156 -22.32 -0.84 3.97
CA ASP A 156 -22.90 0.51 3.85
C ASP A 156 -22.81 1.33 5.14
N LYS A 157 -22.53 0.69 6.28
CA LYS A 157 -22.33 1.33 7.59
C LYS A 157 -20.87 1.60 7.91
N ILE A 158 -19.93 1.06 7.13
CA ILE A 158 -18.51 1.31 7.35
C ILE A 158 -18.18 2.73 6.85
N PRO A 159 -17.55 3.57 7.68
CA PRO A 159 -17.10 4.89 7.24
C PRO A 159 -16.12 4.77 6.06
N LEU A 160 -16.38 5.49 4.99
CA LEU A 160 -15.48 5.52 3.84
C LEU A 160 -14.22 6.33 4.17
N LEU A 161 -13.07 5.86 3.72
CA LEU A 161 -11.83 6.63 3.77
C LEU A 161 -12.00 7.88 2.90
N HIS A 162 -11.76 9.05 3.50
CA HIS A 162 -11.97 10.37 2.87
C HIS A 162 -13.32 10.50 2.14
N SER A 163 -14.39 9.91 2.69
CA SER A 163 -15.76 9.91 2.15
C SER A 163 -15.89 9.30 0.74
N ARG A 164 -14.86 8.60 0.26
CA ARG A 164 -14.77 8.13 -1.12
C ARG A 164 -14.41 6.65 -1.25
N TRP A 165 -13.50 6.12 -0.44
CA TRP A 165 -12.93 4.78 -0.68
C TRP A 165 -13.28 3.76 0.39
N LEU A 166 -13.46 2.52 -0.04
CA LEU A 166 -13.53 1.34 0.84
C LEU A 166 -12.43 0.37 0.41
N LEU A 167 -11.46 0.15 1.29
CA LEU A 167 -10.37 -0.80 1.04
C LEU A 167 -10.71 -2.15 1.67
N LEU A 168 -10.91 -3.15 0.83
CA LEU A 168 -11.08 -4.54 1.25
C LEU A 168 -9.76 -5.29 1.19
N ARG A 169 -9.51 -6.16 2.16
CA ARG A 169 -8.33 -7.02 2.21
C ARG A 169 -8.71 -8.45 2.59
N LYS A 170 -8.29 -9.43 1.79
CA LYS A 170 -8.36 -10.85 2.08
C LYS A 170 -6.97 -11.38 2.46
N GLY A 171 -6.85 -11.95 3.65
CA GLY A 171 -5.56 -12.47 4.14
C GLY A 171 -4.50 -11.37 4.27
N LYS A 172 -3.28 -11.65 3.77
CA LYS A 172 -2.13 -10.74 3.93
C LYS A 172 -1.90 -9.83 2.72
N THR A 173 -2.23 -10.28 1.51
CA THR A 173 -1.74 -9.64 0.26
C THR A 173 -2.81 -9.34 -0.78
N ALA A 174 -4.02 -9.89 -0.67
CA ALA A 174 -5.06 -9.64 -1.64
C ALA A 174 -5.89 -8.42 -1.22
N TYR A 175 -5.81 -7.36 -2.01
CA TYR A 175 -6.51 -6.10 -1.79
C TYR A 175 -7.46 -5.79 -2.93
N HIS A 176 -8.53 -5.08 -2.62
CA HIS A 176 -9.43 -4.48 -3.60
C HIS A 176 -9.92 -3.13 -3.09
N LEU A 177 -9.72 -2.09 -3.88
CA LEU A 177 -10.18 -0.74 -3.55
C LEU A 177 -11.47 -0.43 -4.32
N ILE A 178 -12.53 -0.10 -3.58
CA ILE A 178 -13.78 0.37 -4.16
C ILE A 178 -13.77 1.90 -4.11
N ASP A 179 -13.94 2.52 -5.27
CA ASP A 179 -14.03 3.97 -5.43
C ASP A 179 -15.51 4.37 -5.62
N PHE A 180 -16.03 5.11 -4.66
CA PHE A 180 -17.36 5.69 -4.74
C PHE A 180 -17.25 7.08 -5.35
N GLN A 181 -17.17 7.13 -6.66
CA GLN A 181 -17.34 8.39 -7.37
C GLN A 181 -18.77 8.85 -7.17
N GLY A 182 -18.93 9.96 -6.44
CA GLY A 182 -20.22 10.62 -6.25
C GLY A 182 -20.72 11.28 -7.52
#